data_f3ef9a571ee0b0d90ba5ad340afa1b74
#
_entry.id   f3ef9a571ee0b0d90ba5ad340afa1b74
#
_cell.length_a   1.000
_cell.length_b   1.000
_cell.length_c   1.000
_cell.angle_alpha   90.00
_cell.angle_beta   90.00
_cell.angle_gamma   90.00
#
_symmetry.space_group_name_H-M   'P 1'
#
loop_
_entity.id
_entity.type
_entity.pdbx_description
1 polymer ?
#
loop_
_entity_poly.entity_id
_entity_poly.type
_entity_poly.pdbx_seq_one_letter_code
_entity_poly.pdbx_strand_id
1 'polypeptide(L)'
;KVNRIDVGYRSASDTGRATSVSDVPEESLMLTGDENIVDINYSVFWIIKDAGKFLFNIQSPEDTVKSVAETAMREVVAKNGIQSILTDGRAQVEIDTQNIMQEILDSYDSGISITQVQTQKADPPKEVIDAFRDVQAAKADKERAQNEAEAYANDVIPRARGEAAQILQQAEAYKREVVALAEGEASRFLAIYNEYRKARTVTPVSYTHLR
;
A
#
# COMPACT_ATOMS: atom_id res chain seq x y z
N LYS A 1 37.78 14.99 -2.66
CA LYS A 1 36.79 16.07 -2.55
C LYS A 1 35.51 15.60 -3.21
N VAL A 2 34.37 15.78 -2.57
CA VAL A 2 33.05 15.54 -3.19
C VAL A 2 32.66 16.81 -3.90
N ASN A 3 32.27 16.68 -5.16
CA ASN A 3 31.70 17.74 -5.98
C ASN A 3 30.18 17.57 -6.00
N ARG A 4 29.46 18.68 -6.17
CA ARG A 4 28.00 18.70 -6.25
C ARG A 4 27.57 19.45 -7.51
N ILE A 5 26.56 18.92 -8.18
CA ILE A 5 25.90 19.59 -9.30
C ILE A 5 24.41 19.60 -9.00
N ASP A 6 23.79 20.77 -9.15
CA ASP A 6 22.34 20.94 -8.97
C ASP A 6 21.66 20.99 -10.34
N VAL A 7 20.56 20.23 -10.49
CA VAL A 7 19.76 20.12 -11.72
C VAL A 7 18.33 20.50 -11.40
N GLY A 8 17.74 21.31 -12.28
CA GLY A 8 16.38 21.85 -12.13
C GLY A 8 16.30 23.13 -11.33
N TYR A 9 17.34 23.51 -10.62
CA TYR A 9 17.38 24.74 -9.83
C TYR A 9 18.79 25.31 -9.75
N ARG A 10 18.90 26.61 -9.39
CA ARG A 10 20.15 27.26 -9.09
C ARG A 10 20.13 27.73 -7.65
N SER A 11 21.10 27.26 -6.85
CA SER A 11 21.29 27.68 -5.46
C SER A 11 22.15 28.95 -5.42
N ALA A 12 21.73 29.94 -4.66
CA ALA A 12 22.43 31.23 -4.54
C ALA A 12 23.82 31.15 -3.88
N SER A 13 24.28 29.99 -3.45
CA SER A 13 25.62 29.81 -2.89
C SER A 13 26.76 30.05 -3.88
N ASP A 14 26.46 30.02 -5.18
CA ASP A 14 27.45 30.19 -6.25
C ASP A 14 27.71 31.67 -6.60
N THR A 15 26.90 32.61 -6.14
CA THR A 15 27.00 34.04 -6.45
C THR A 15 27.16 34.95 -5.23
N GLY A 16 27.28 34.38 -4.00
CA GLY A 16 27.57 35.16 -2.78
C GLY A 16 26.49 36.13 -2.31
N ARG A 17 25.29 36.08 -2.86
CA ARG A 17 24.10 36.86 -2.45
C ARG A 17 22.98 35.95 -2.05
N ALA A 18 22.51 36.09 -0.81
CA ALA A 18 21.51 35.25 -0.19
C ALA A 18 20.15 35.25 -0.90
N THR A 19 19.48 34.09 -0.90
CA THR A 19 18.04 33.89 -0.74
C THR A 19 17.11 33.88 -1.95
N SER A 20 17.49 33.44 -3.14
CA SER A 20 16.45 32.95 -4.05
C SER A 20 16.92 31.69 -4.79
N VAL A 21 16.32 30.56 -4.46
CA VAL A 21 16.37 29.37 -5.31
C VAL A 21 15.58 29.73 -6.56
N SER A 22 16.22 29.77 -7.72
CA SER A 22 15.55 29.96 -9.00
C SER A 22 15.33 28.63 -9.66
N ASP A 23 14.10 28.23 -9.85
CA ASP A 23 13.74 27.04 -10.62
C ASP A 23 14.07 27.25 -12.10
N VAL A 24 14.56 26.20 -12.77
CA VAL A 24 14.87 26.16 -14.20
C VAL A 24 13.95 25.12 -14.85
N PRO A 25 12.77 25.54 -15.35
CA PRO A 25 11.74 24.59 -15.83
C PRO A 25 12.22 23.70 -16.99
N GLU A 26 13.16 24.16 -17.80
CA GLU A 26 13.73 23.39 -18.92
C GLU A 26 14.49 22.15 -18.44
N GLU A 27 15.03 22.18 -17.22
CA GLU A 27 15.79 21.10 -16.60
C GLU A 27 14.93 20.25 -15.64
N SER A 28 13.94 20.87 -15.01
CA SER A 28 13.14 20.25 -13.93
C SER A 28 11.88 19.54 -14.41
N LEU A 29 11.28 19.98 -15.53
CA LEU A 29 10.03 19.39 -16.04
C LEU A 29 10.31 18.10 -16.81
N MET A 30 9.67 17.01 -16.37
CA MET A 30 9.82 15.67 -16.94
C MET A 30 8.47 15.00 -17.13
N LEU A 31 8.37 14.13 -18.15
CA LEU A 31 7.17 13.31 -18.39
C LEU A 31 7.34 11.95 -17.76
N THR A 32 6.34 11.54 -16.96
CA THR A 32 6.29 10.23 -16.33
C THR A 32 5.71 9.15 -17.25
N GLY A 33 5.89 7.87 -16.89
CA GLY A 33 5.40 6.74 -17.69
C GLY A 33 3.86 6.65 -17.77
N ASP A 34 3.15 7.33 -16.88
CA ASP A 34 1.68 7.45 -16.85
C ASP A 34 1.18 8.79 -17.45
N GLU A 35 1.99 9.41 -18.32
CA GLU A 35 1.65 10.61 -19.10
C GLU A 35 1.38 11.87 -18.26
N ASN A 36 1.93 11.94 -17.05
CA ASN A 36 1.87 13.12 -16.20
C ASN A 36 3.16 13.93 -16.29
N ILE A 37 3.08 15.23 -16.03
CA ILE A 37 4.24 16.10 -15.94
C ILE A 37 4.60 16.27 -14.46
N VAL A 38 5.89 16.13 -14.15
CA VAL A 38 6.44 16.31 -12.80
C VAL A 38 7.59 17.32 -12.84
N ASP A 39 7.66 18.17 -11.82
CA ASP A 39 8.75 19.13 -11.58
C ASP A 39 9.70 18.54 -10.53
N ILE A 40 10.90 18.13 -10.97
CA ILE A 40 11.89 17.45 -10.11
C ILE A 40 13.16 18.28 -10.05
N ASN A 41 13.52 18.67 -8.83
CA ASN A 41 14.80 19.31 -8.50
C ASN A 41 15.66 18.32 -7.73
N TYR A 42 16.89 18.10 -8.16
CA TYR A 42 17.79 17.14 -7.54
C TYR A 42 19.25 17.59 -7.59
N SER A 43 20.05 17.00 -6.71
CA SER A 43 21.48 17.23 -6.62
C SER A 43 22.24 15.93 -6.83
N VAL A 44 23.30 15.98 -7.59
CA VAL A 44 24.21 14.87 -7.85
C VAL A 44 25.51 15.09 -7.11
N PHE A 45 25.93 14.13 -6.31
CA PHE A 45 27.22 14.12 -5.62
C PHE A 45 28.16 13.13 -6.32
N TRP A 46 29.34 13.58 -6.66
CA TRP A 46 30.31 12.79 -7.39
C TRP A 46 31.75 13.06 -6.96
N ILE A 47 32.63 12.13 -7.25
CA ILE A 47 34.06 12.20 -6.94
C ILE A 47 34.88 11.83 -8.18
N ILE A 48 36.06 12.37 -8.28
CA ILE A 48 37.07 11.97 -9.28
C ILE A 48 37.77 10.73 -8.76
N LYS A 49 37.61 9.59 -9.44
CA LYS A 49 38.24 8.31 -9.15
C LYS A 49 39.63 8.22 -9.85
N ASP A 50 39.70 8.67 -11.10
CA ASP A 50 40.90 8.69 -11.91
C ASP A 50 41.07 10.08 -12.54
N ALA A 51 42.07 10.84 -12.05
CA ALA A 51 42.34 12.20 -12.50
C ALA A 51 42.87 12.25 -13.94
N GLY A 52 43.55 11.21 -14.41
CA GLY A 52 44.06 11.15 -15.78
C GLY A 52 42.90 11.04 -16.77
N LYS A 53 41.99 10.11 -16.54
CA LYS A 53 40.80 9.92 -17.39
C LYS A 53 39.89 11.15 -17.34
N PHE A 54 39.68 11.71 -16.17
CA PHE A 54 38.89 12.92 -15.98
C PHE A 54 39.38 14.12 -16.79
N LEU A 55 40.69 14.30 -16.92
CA LEU A 55 41.30 15.46 -17.61
C LEU A 55 41.45 15.25 -19.11
N PHE A 56 41.63 14.01 -19.56
CA PHE A 56 42.02 13.76 -20.95
C PHE A 56 40.94 13.09 -21.79
N ASN A 57 39.97 12.39 -21.19
CA ASN A 57 38.94 11.66 -21.93
C ASN A 57 37.69 12.50 -22.20
N ILE A 58 37.46 13.57 -21.42
CA ILE A 58 36.24 14.39 -21.52
C ILE A 58 36.62 15.87 -21.62
N GLN A 59 36.01 16.59 -22.58
CA GLN A 59 36.31 18.00 -22.80
C GLN A 59 35.75 18.93 -21.71
N SER A 60 34.50 18.69 -21.27
CA SER A 60 33.81 19.47 -20.21
C SER A 60 33.16 18.52 -19.22
N PRO A 61 33.92 18.02 -18.21
CA PRO A 61 33.43 16.98 -17.32
C PRO A 61 32.19 17.38 -16.53
N GLU A 62 32.10 18.62 -16.04
CA GLU A 62 30.95 19.10 -15.24
C GLU A 62 29.67 19.17 -16.11
N ASP A 63 29.77 19.73 -17.33
CA ASP A 63 28.63 19.77 -18.25
C ASP A 63 28.20 18.37 -18.69
N THR A 64 29.16 17.47 -18.88
CA THR A 64 28.89 16.08 -19.22
C THR A 64 28.14 15.36 -18.09
N VAL A 65 28.62 15.51 -16.84
CA VAL A 65 27.91 14.92 -15.68
C VAL A 65 26.49 15.47 -15.56
N LYS A 66 26.31 16.76 -15.82
CA LYS A 66 24.97 17.38 -15.82
C LYS A 66 24.06 16.81 -16.89
N SER A 67 24.53 16.73 -18.12
CA SER A 67 23.75 16.19 -19.25
C SER A 67 23.41 14.69 -19.05
N VAL A 68 24.36 13.93 -18.50
CA VAL A 68 24.14 12.52 -18.14
C VAL A 68 23.10 12.43 -17.01
N ALA A 69 23.16 13.31 -16.00
CA ALA A 69 22.19 13.35 -14.92
C ALA A 69 20.77 13.62 -15.43
N GLU A 70 20.62 14.62 -16.31
CA GLU A 70 19.33 14.94 -16.92
C GLU A 70 18.78 13.77 -17.74
N THR A 71 19.63 13.11 -18.54
CA THR A 71 19.24 11.97 -19.37
C THR A 71 18.82 10.77 -18.53
N ALA A 72 19.63 10.42 -17.52
CA ALA A 72 19.35 9.29 -16.64
C ALA A 72 18.07 9.51 -15.82
N MET A 73 17.88 10.71 -15.25
CA MET A 73 16.66 11.02 -14.50
C MET A 73 15.43 10.96 -15.38
N ARG A 74 15.46 11.54 -16.59
CA ARG A 74 14.34 11.45 -17.56
C ARG A 74 14.02 10.02 -17.93
N GLU A 75 15.03 9.17 -18.12
CA GLU A 75 14.80 7.75 -18.43
C GLU A 75 14.12 7.02 -17.27
N VAL A 76 14.56 7.25 -16.04
CA VAL A 76 13.97 6.63 -14.85
C VAL A 76 12.55 7.15 -14.63
N VAL A 77 12.33 8.45 -14.72
CA VAL A 77 11.02 9.08 -14.57
C VAL A 77 10.02 8.58 -15.62
N ALA A 78 10.46 8.44 -16.88
CA ALA A 78 9.62 7.90 -17.95
C ALA A 78 9.21 6.44 -17.78
N LYS A 79 9.93 5.67 -16.95
CA LYS A 79 9.59 4.27 -16.61
C LYS A 79 8.67 4.15 -15.39
N ASN A 80 8.53 5.21 -14.61
CA ASN A 80 7.78 5.22 -13.34
C ASN A 80 6.52 6.09 -13.45
N GLY A 81 5.47 5.70 -12.71
CA GLY A 81 4.28 6.55 -12.58
C GLY A 81 4.47 7.65 -11.55
N ILE A 82 3.74 8.76 -11.71
CA ILE A 82 3.86 9.94 -10.86
C ILE A 82 3.67 9.62 -9.38
N GLN A 83 2.75 8.73 -9.03
CA GLN A 83 2.48 8.34 -7.65
C GLN A 83 3.73 7.74 -6.97
N SER A 84 4.44 6.85 -7.66
CA SER A 84 5.67 6.23 -7.15
C SER A 84 6.76 7.27 -6.92
N ILE A 85 6.91 8.22 -7.83
CA ILE A 85 7.93 9.29 -7.74
C ILE A 85 7.66 10.24 -6.56
N LEU A 86 6.38 10.51 -6.28
CA LEU A 86 5.99 11.43 -5.20
C LEU A 86 5.99 10.79 -3.80
N THR A 87 5.97 9.46 -3.70
CA THR A 87 5.83 8.73 -2.43
C THR A 87 6.98 7.77 -2.17
N ASP A 88 6.67 6.49 -1.96
CA ASP A 88 7.61 5.47 -1.49
C ASP A 88 8.67 5.06 -2.54
N GLY A 89 8.42 5.30 -3.83
CA GLY A 89 9.35 4.98 -4.91
C GLY A 89 10.51 5.96 -5.07
N ARG A 90 10.52 7.09 -4.36
CA ARG A 90 11.55 8.13 -4.50
C ARG A 90 12.97 7.61 -4.28
N ALA A 91 13.19 6.81 -3.26
CA ALA A 91 14.50 6.24 -2.98
C ALA A 91 14.96 5.29 -4.10
N GLN A 92 14.03 4.54 -4.70
CA GLN A 92 14.35 3.67 -5.82
C GLN A 92 14.72 4.47 -7.08
N VAL A 93 14.00 5.56 -7.36
CA VAL A 93 14.31 6.49 -8.46
C VAL A 93 15.72 7.07 -8.31
N GLU A 94 16.12 7.46 -7.10
CA GLU A 94 17.48 7.96 -6.82
C GLU A 94 18.57 6.91 -7.10
N ILE A 95 18.35 5.66 -6.66
CA ILE A 95 19.27 4.53 -6.87
C ILE A 95 19.36 4.17 -8.35
N ASP A 96 18.22 4.06 -9.03
CA ASP A 96 18.19 3.71 -10.46
C ASP A 96 18.85 4.79 -11.30
N THR A 97 18.62 6.06 -10.99
CA THR A 97 19.28 7.19 -11.64
C THR A 97 20.80 7.13 -11.43
N GLN A 98 21.26 6.86 -10.19
CA GLN A 98 22.67 6.70 -9.88
C GLN A 98 23.32 5.59 -10.71
N ASN A 99 22.66 4.44 -10.82
CA ASN A 99 23.16 3.29 -11.58
C ASN A 99 23.27 3.60 -13.07
N ILE A 100 22.24 4.18 -13.69
CA ILE A 100 22.26 4.56 -15.10
C ILE A 100 23.34 5.61 -15.36
N MET A 101 23.45 6.62 -14.50
CA MET A 101 24.52 7.63 -14.61
C MET A 101 25.90 7.01 -14.56
N GLN A 102 26.14 6.08 -13.62
CA GLN A 102 27.43 5.40 -13.50
C GLN A 102 27.74 4.55 -14.74
N GLU A 103 26.75 3.83 -15.27
CA GLU A 103 26.88 3.03 -16.49
C GLU A 103 27.28 3.89 -17.70
N ILE A 104 26.61 5.04 -17.89
CA ILE A 104 26.91 5.96 -18.98
C ILE A 104 28.32 6.57 -18.81
N LEU A 105 28.68 7.03 -17.62
CA LEU A 105 30.00 7.61 -17.33
C LEU A 105 31.13 6.60 -17.45
N ASP A 106 30.88 5.35 -17.10
CA ASP A 106 31.84 4.25 -17.29
C ASP A 106 32.02 3.92 -18.78
N SER A 107 30.95 3.99 -19.59
CA SER A 107 31.05 3.80 -21.05
C SER A 107 31.92 4.86 -21.73
N TYR A 108 31.97 6.07 -21.16
CA TYR A 108 32.83 7.16 -21.63
C TYR A 108 34.26 7.09 -21.07
N ASP A 109 34.54 6.08 -20.20
CA ASP A 109 35.81 5.97 -19.48
C ASP A 109 36.21 7.27 -18.78
N SER A 110 35.24 7.91 -18.13
CA SER A 110 35.30 9.28 -17.60
C SER A 110 36.18 9.43 -16.35
N GLY A 111 36.48 8.35 -15.65
CA GLY A 111 37.19 8.40 -14.35
C GLY A 111 36.37 9.06 -13.22
N ILE A 112 35.06 9.22 -13.39
CA ILE A 112 34.13 9.80 -12.42
C ILE A 112 33.36 8.69 -11.71
N SER A 113 33.11 8.86 -10.42
CA SER A 113 32.22 7.98 -9.64
C SER A 113 31.10 8.79 -9.00
N ILE A 114 29.87 8.38 -9.24
CA ILE A 114 28.69 8.97 -8.63
C ILE A 114 28.54 8.41 -7.22
N THR A 115 28.53 9.29 -6.24
CA THR A 115 28.41 8.89 -4.83
C THR A 115 26.95 8.79 -4.42
N GLN A 116 26.11 9.76 -4.83
CA GLN A 116 24.70 9.83 -4.46
C GLN A 116 23.94 10.75 -5.42
N VAL A 117 22.71 10.39 -5.69
CA VAL A 117 21.70 11.29 -6.27
C VAL A 117 20.69 11.58 -5.18
N GLN A 118 20.36 12.85 -4.96
CA GLN A 118 19.43 13.28 -3.93
C GLN A 118 18.37 14.19 -4.53
N THR A 119 17.11 13.78 -4.48
CA THR A 119 15.98 14.59 -4.89
C THR A 119 15.64 15.60 -3.81
N GLN A 120 15.61 16.87 -4.14
CA GLN A 120 15.24 17.96 -3.24
C GLN A 120 13.73 18.19 -3.23
N LYS A 121 13.13 18.19 -4.42
CA LYS A 121 11.71 18.47 -4.65
C LYS A 121 11.22 17.59 -5.79
N ALA A 122 10.02 17.04 -5.63
CA ALA A 122 9.29 16.37 -6.69
C ALA A 122 7.81 16.71 -6.49
N ASP A 123 7.24 17.54 -7.35
CA ASP A 123 5.86 18.01 -7.26
C ASP A 123 5.24 18.06 -8.66
N PRO A 124 3.92 17.97 -8.79
CA PRO A 124 3.24 18.36 -10.02
C PRO A 124 3.45 19.85 -10.33
N PRO A 125 3.44 20.28 -11.59
CA PRO A 125 3.47 21.70 -11.95
C PRO A 125 2.38 22.49 -11.21
N LYS A 126 2.70 23.74 -10.86
CA LYS A 126 1.80 24.60 -10.05
C LYS A 126 0.40 24.78 -10.66
N GLU A 127 0.33 24.79 -11.98
CA GLU A 127 -0.90 24.98 -12.75
C GLU A 127 -1.90 23.82 -12.61
N VAL A 128 -1.43 22.63 -12.26
CA VAL A 128 -2.26 21.40 -12.17
C VAL A 128 -2.37 20.83 -10.75
N ILE A 129 -1.74 21.46 -9.76
CA ILE A 129 -1.73 20.97 -8.36
C ILE A 129 -3.15 20.75 -7.82
N ASP A 130 -4.07 21.67 -8.06
CA ASP A 130 -5.43 21.58 -7.53
C ASP A 130 -6.21 20.43 -8.20
N ALA A 131 -6.10 20.29 -9.53
CA ALA A 131 -6.70 19.15 -10.25
C ALA A 131 -6.10 17.81 -9.81
N PHE A 132 -4.79 17.77 -9.56
CA PHE A 132 -4.13 16.56 -9.06
C PHE A 132 -4.62 16.19 -7.65
N ARG A 133 -4.81 17.17 -6.76
CA ARG A 133 -5.38 16.96 -5.42
C ARG A 133 -6.81 16.42 -5.48
N ASP A 134 -7.64 16.94 -6.38
CA ASP A 134 -9.00 16.45 -6.58
C ASP A 134 -9.04 14.98 -7.02
N VAL A 135 -8.13 14.60 -7.94
CA VAL A 135 -7.99 13.19 -8.36
C VAL A 135 -7.56 12.30 -7.18
N GLN A 136 -6.59 12.76 -6.36
CA GLN A 136 -6.17 12.00 -5.18
C GLN A 136 -7.29 11.89 -4.13
N ALA A 137 -8.05 12.95 -3.90
CA ALA A 137 -9.20 12.93 -3.02
C ALA A 137 -10.27 11.93 -3.51
N ALA A 138 -10.59 11.95 -4.82
CA ALA A 138 -11.54 11.01 -5.42
C ALA A 138 -11.09 9.55 -5.32
N LYS A 139 -9.78 9.27 -5.47
CA LYS A 139 -9.21 7.93 -5.27
C LYS A 139 -9.37 7.48 -3.81
N ALA A 140 -9.02 8.34 -2.86
CA ALA A 140 -9.16 8.05 -1.43
C ALA A 140 -10.64 7.83 -1.04
N ASP A 141 -11.57 8.62 -1.59
CA ASP A 141 -13.00 8.44 -1.37
C ASP A 141 -13.51 7.11 -1.93
N LYS A 142 -13.04 6.71 -3.11
CA LYS A 142 -13.35 5.40 -3.69
C LYS A 142 -12.86 4.25 -2.80
N GLU A 143 -11.62 4.31 -2.34
CA GLU A 143 -11.04 3.29 -1.46
C GLU A 143 -11.78 3.23 -0.12
N ARG A 144 -12.13 4.39 0.44
CA ARG A 144 -12.94 4.44 1.66
C ARG A 144 -14.29 3.79 1.47
N ALA A 145 -15.00 4.11 0.39
CA ALA A 145 -16.31 3.51 0.10
C ALA A 145 -16.23 1.99 -0.11
N GLN A 146 -15.16 1.50 -0.75
CA GLN A 146 -14.91 0.07 -0.90
C GLN A 146 -14.67 -0.60 0.46
N ASN A 147 -13.79 -0.03 1.29
CA ASN A 147 -13.47 -0.56 2.62
C ASN A 147 -14.70 -0.57 3.54
N GLU A 148 -15.55 0.47 3.49
CA GLU A 148 -16.81 0.53 4.22
C GLU A 148 -17.79 -0.55 3.77
N ALA A 149 -17.91 -0.76 2.45
CA ALA A 149 -18.77 -1.81 1.90
C ALA A 149 -18.30 -3.21 2.25
N GLU A 150 -16.98 -3.45 2.21
CA GLU A 150 -16.37 -4.72 2.63
C GLU A 150 -16.55 -4.97 4.14
N ALA A 151 -16.34 -3.94 4.96
CA ALA A 151 -16.56 -4.03 6.41
C ALA A 151 -18.02 -4.35 6.73
N TYR A 152 -18.95 -3.69 6.04
CA TYR A 152 -20.38 -3.97 6.18
C TYR A 152 -20.72 -5.41 5.78
N ALA A 153 -20.22 -5.88 4.64
CA ALA A 153 -20.47 -7.27 4.20
C ALA A 153 -19.88 -8.29 5.18
N ASN A 154 -18.69 -8.02 5.70
CA ASN A 154 -17.99 -8.88 6.67
C ASN A 154 -18.64 -8.89 8.07
N ASP A 155 -19.44 -7.90 8.42
CA ASP A 155 -20.23 -7.87 9.66
C ASP A 155 -21.61 -8.53 9.47
N VAL A 156 -22.36 -8.09 8.48
CA VAL A 156 -23.77 -8.49 8.30
C VAL A 156 -23.92 -9.96 7.91
N ILE A 157 -23.11 -10.44 6.96
CA ILE A 157 -23.25 -11.81 6.44
C ILE A 157 -22.91 -12.86 7.52
N PRO A 158 -21.78 -12.79 8.25
CA PRO A 158 -21.49 -13.76 9.29
C PRO A 158 -22.48 -13.68 10.46
N ARG A 159 -22.93 -12.49 10.83
CA ARG A 159 -23.95 -12.30 11.87
C ARG A 159 -25.26 -12.98 11.49
N ALA A 160 -25.77 -12.74 10.29
CA ALA A 160 -26.99 -13.37 9.83
C ALA A 160 -26.89 -14.90 9.75
N ARG A 161 -25.73 -15.42 9.33
CA ARG A 161 -25.46 -16.86 9.34
C ARG A 161 -25.42 -17.43 10.78
N GLY A 162 -24.81 -16.71 11.70
CA GLY A 162 -24.78 -17.07 13.12
C GLY A 162 -26.17 -17.12 13.73
N GLU A 163 -27.00 -16.11 13.50
CA GLU A 163 -28.37 -16.03 13.96
C GLU A 163 -29.23 -17.19 13.37
N ALA A 164 -29.10 -17.44 12.07
CA ALA A 164 -29.81 -18.56 11.43
C ALA A 164 -29.38 -19.91 12.01
N ALA A 165 -28.08 -20.13 12.23
CA ALA A 165 -27.59 -21.36 12.85
C ALA A 165 -28.08 -21.50 14.30
N GLN A 166 -28.12 -20.42 15.06
CA GLN A 166 -28.65 -20.40 16.42
C GLN A 166 -30.13 -20.80 16.46
N ILE A 167 -30.96 -20.22 15.58
CA ILE A 167 -32.38 -20.55 15.48
C ILE A 167 -32.58 -22.04 15.13
N LEU A 168 -31.81 -22.56 14.18
CA LEU A 168 -31.89 -23.97 13.80
C LEU A 168 -31.49 -24.89 14.97
N GLN A 169 -30.41 -24.57 15.67
CA GLN A 169 -29.96 -25.37 16.83
C GLN A 169 -30.93 -25.32 18.00
N GLN A 170 -31.56 -24.16 18.24
CA GLN A 170 -32.59 -24.02 19.27
C GLN A 170 -33.84 -24.86 18.91
N ALA A 171 -34.29 -24.84 17.63
CA ALA A 171 -35.41 -25.62 17.18
C ALA A 171 -35.14 -27.13 17.27
N GLU A 172 -33.93 -27.58 16.93
CA GLU A 172 -33.52 -28.97 17.06
C GLU A 172 -33.40 -29.40 18.53
N ALA A 173 -32.89 -28.55 19.37
CA ALA A 173 -32.83 -28.83 20.84
C ALA A 173 -34.22 -28.95 21.43
N TYR A 174 -35.13 -28.04 21.10
CA TYR A 174 -36.52 -28.10 21.54
C TYR A 174 -37.24 -29.37 21.02
N LYS A 175 -37.03 -29.72 19.76
CA LYS A 175 -37.57 -30.97 19.21
C LYS A 175 -37.08 -32.19 19.99
N ARG A 176 -35.76 -32.27 20.28
CA ARG A 176 -35.16 -33.37 21.05
C ARG A 176 -35.72 -33.44 22.46
N GLU A 177 -35.88 -32.28 23.13
CA GLU A 177 -36.44 -32.17 24.48
C GLU A 177 -37.88 -32.71 24.52
N VAL A 178 -38.74 -32.21 23.59
CA VAL A 178 -40.14 -32.64 23.53
C VAL A 178 -40.25 -34.15 23.27
N VAL A 179 -39.45 -34.67 22.32
CA VAL A 179 -39.46 -36.12 22.03
C VAL A 179 -38.98 -36.92 23.21
N ALA A 180 -37.89 -36.53 23.88
CA ALA A 180 -37.35 -37.24 25.03
C ALA A 180 -38.32 -37.21 26.22
N LEU A 181 -39.03 -36.10 26.46
CA LEU A 181 -40.06 -36.00 27.47
C LEU A 181 -41.23 -36.97 27.16
N ALA A 182 -41.72 -36.98 25.94
CA ALA A 182 -42.81 -37.85 25.52
C ALA A 182 -42.41 -39.33 25.60
N GLU A 183 -41.20 -39.69 25.16
CA GLU A 183 -40.66 -41.06 25.31
C GLU A 183 -40.48 -41.45 26.76
N GLY A 184 -40.00 -40.54 27.63
CA GLY A 184 -39.89 -40.74 29.05
C GLY A 184 -41.25 -41.00 29.70
N GLU A 185 -42.25 -40.19 29.38
CA GLU A 185 -43.62 -40.39 29.89
C GLU A 185 -44.25 -41.71 29.39
N ALA A 186 -44.10 -42.03 28.12
CA ALA A 186 -44.55 -43.30 27.57
C ALA A 186 -43.86 -44.50 28.21
N SER A 187 -42.54 -44.44 28.43
CA SER A 187 -41.76 -45.48 29.10
C SER A 187 -42.20 -45.67 30.55
N ARG A 188 -42.43 -44.56 31.27
CA ARG A 188 -42.94 -44.57 32.63
C ARG A 188 -44.35 -45.20 32.67
N PHE A 189 -45.24 -44.82 31.76
CA PHE A 189 -46.57 -45.39 31.66
C PHE A 189 -46.49 -46.89 31.40
N LEU A 190 -45.67 -47.34 30.45
CA LEU A 190 -45.53 -48.76 30.10
C LEU A 190 -44.96 -49.56 31.28
N ALA A 191 -44.00 -49.03 32.04
CA ALA A 191 -43.47 -49.69 33.22
C ALA A 191 -44.57 -49.89 34.27
N ILE A 192 -45.33 -48.85 34.57
CA ILE A 192 -46.48 -48.92 35.50
C ILE A 192 -47.54 -49.91 35.00
N TYR A 193 -47.87 -49.82 33.74
CA TYR A 193 -48.88 -50.73 33.14
C TYR A 193 -48.44 -52.20 33.20
N ASN A 194 -47.19 -52.48 32.92
CA ASN A 194 -46.65 -53.84 32.98
C ASN A 194 -46.71 -54.41 34.42
N GLU A 195 -46.39 -53.61 35.46
CA GLU A 195 -46.54 -54.04 36.84
C GLU A 195 -48.01 -54.21 37.25
N TYR A 196 -48.87 -53.29 36.87
CA TYR A 196 -50.32 -53.42 37.05
C TYR A 196 -50.88 -54.70 36.45
N ARG A 197 -50.44 -55.09 35.25
CA ARG A 197 -50.86 -56.29 34.53
C ARG A 197 -50.46 -57.56 35.25
N LYS A 198 -49.35 -57.58 36.00
CA LYS A 198 -48.85 -58.71 36.79
C LYS A 198 -49.64 -58.91 38.11
N ALA A 199 -50.12 -57.82 38.66
CA ALA A 199 -50.82 -57.89 40.00
C ALA A 199 -52.05 -56.95 40.06
N ARG A 200 -53.09 -57.29 39.29
CA ARG A 200 -54.32 -56.49 39.12
C ARG A 200 -55.10 -56.24 40.40
N THR A 201 -55.00 -57.14 41.38
CA THR A 201 -55.74 -57.07 42.63
C THR A 201 -55.11 -56.25 43.73
N VAL A 202 -53.84 -55.93 43.62
CA VAL A 202 -53.06 -55.25 44.67
C VAL A 202 -52.76 -53.79 44.40
N THR A 203 -52.84 -53.36 43.13
CA THR A 203 -52.33 -52.08 42.67
C THR A 203 -53.33 -50.90 42.60
N PRO A 204 -54.63 -50.96 42.77
CA PRO A 204 -55.55 -49.85 42.47
C PRO A 204 -55.44 -48.62 43.41
N VAL A 205 -54.79 -48.76 44.59
CA VAL A 205 -54.91 -47.70 45.61
C VAL A 205 -53.67 -46.79 45.72
N SER A 206 -52.51 -47.18 45.15
CA SER A 206 -51.24 -46.42 45.33
C SER A 206 -50.98 -45.29 44.38
N TYR A 207 -51.72 -45.21 43.24
CA TYR A 207 -51.38 -44.24 42.16
C TYR A 207 -52.20 -42.97 42.17
N THR A 208 -53.19 -42.81 43.00
CA THR A 208 -53.98 -41.58 43.08
C THR A 208 -53.32 -40.47 43.91
N HIS A 209 -52.19 -40.74 44.60
CA HIS A 209 -51.52 -39.80 45.49
C HIS A 209 -50.17 -39.28 44.98
N LEU A 210 -49.75 -39.60 43.75
CA LEU A 210 -48.54 -39.03 43.15
C LEU A 210 -48.92 -38.03 42.04
N ARG A 211 -49.38 -36.89 42.48
CA ARG A 211 -49.46 -35.68 41.67
C ARG A 211 -48.44 -34.65 42.12
#